data_d14796df8628f989a8917b50b48f5658
#
_entry.id   d14796df8628f989a8917b50b48f5658
#
_cell.length_a   1.000
_cell.length_b   1.000
_cell.length_c   1.000
_cell.angle_alpha   90.00
_cell.angle_beta   90.00
_cell.angle_gamma   90.00
#
_symmetry.space_group_name_H-M   'P 1'
#
loop_
_entity.id
_entity.type
_entity.pdbx_description
1 polymer ?
#
loop_
_entity_poly.entity_id
_entity_poly.type
_entity_poly.pdbx_seq_one_letter_code
_entity_poly.pdbx_strand_id
1 'polypeptide(L)'
;IASCSTDDCDLDHLEKLQGLPALKAGTFPEEDLTLNVGEKYVYSPKASSPLDIYYQWYQNGEDMSTDPSFTFNAERPSRSKVILELSNDLGKVTLENKVTVRGADYSKGCLIINEGWYGHESGSISYYNYENNSIEHWCYKNQNFGDELGVTSQSATLWNGKLYVCSKQNNQLVVIDPKTLYAEKSSGTLTNYQAYEFIGLNEDYGVITHNGYFTRINLKTFETLTLTTVGNTYAGTGSGIVYNGKLLLNVNASRWGGTPNIHVIDINDLLAPGLQPTDKVECQQLDIVTYGGRRFVQCKDGNLYTVETTKEGINNLVQIKPDLTFEKKEMRSDYSPSSFGAYREATFCGTSDGTFYYIAGGKIYRATFDNPAPTEALTTYT
;
A
#
# COMPACT_ATOMS: atom_id res chain seq x y z
N ILE A 1 -25.09 -19.27 -60.36
CA ILE A 1 -24.48 -20.56 -60.03
C ILE A 1 -23.02 -20.41 -60.38
N ALA A 2 -22.20 -20.09 -59.43
CA ALA A 2 -20.75 -20.10 -59.52
C ALA A 2 -20.30 -21.53 -59.14
N SER A 3 -19.76 -22.26 -60.14
CA SER A 3 -19.08 -23.52 -59.85
C SER A 3 -17.75 -23.23 -59.21
N CYS A 4 -17.59 -23.54 -57.96
CA CYS A 4 -16.29 -23.70 -57.33
C CYS A 4 -15.62 -24.93 -57.98
N SER A 5 -14.51 -24.71 -58.68
CA SER A 5 -13.63 -25.77 -59.09
C SER A 5 -12.95 -26.34 -57.83
N THR A 6 -13.28 -27.56 -57.50
CA THR A 6 -12.63 -28.33 -56.42
C THR A 6 -11.30 -28.85 -56.96
N ASP A 7 -10.32 -28.00 -57.09
CA ASP A 7 -8.99 -28.44 -57.50
C ASP A 7 -7.93 -27.85 -56.59
N ASP A 8 -7.25 -28.74 -55.90
CA ASP A 8 -5.89 -28.72 -55.37
C ASP A 8 -5.53 -27.90 -54.13
N CYS A 9 -6.32 -26.98 -53.62
CA CYS A 9 -5.93 -26.21 -52.45
C CYS A 9 -6.15 -26.88 -51.11
N ASP A 10 -7.11 -27.79 -50.99
CA ASP A 10 -7.53 -28.32 -49.68
C ASP A 10 -6.74 -29.56 -49.23
N LEU A 11 -6.28 -30.38 -50.16
CA LEU A 11 -5.55 -31.62 -49.81
C LEU A 11 -4.12 -31.35 -49.34
N ASP A 12 -3.39 -30.48 -50.08
CA ASP A 12 -2.03 -30.08 -49.67
C ASP A 12 -2.02 -29.33 -48.31
N HIS A 13 -3.06 -28.57 -48.04
CA HIS A 13 -3.20 -27.87 -46.78
C HIS A 13 -3.52 -28.83 -45.63
N LEU A 14 -4.40 -29.83 -45.87
CA LEU A 14 -4.75 -30.85 -44.90
C LEU A 14 -3.58 -31.81 -44.62
N GLU A 15 -2.80 -32.18 -45.65
CA GLU A 15 -1.60 -33.00 -45.47
C GLU A 15 -0.51 -32.25 -44.70
N LYS A 16 -0.32 -30.96 -44.94
CA LYS A 16 0.58 -30.09 -44.16
C LYS A 16 0.13 -30.02 -42.71
N LEU A 17 -1.15 -29.82 -42.42
CA LEU A 17 -1.67 -29.76 -41.04
C LEU A 17 -1.51 -31.09 -40.31
N GLN A 18 -1.69 -32.24 -41.00
CA GLN A 18 -1.48 -33.57 -40.42
C GLN A 18 -0.02 -33.91 -40.11
N GLY A 19 0.91 -33.26 -40.79
CA GLY A 19 2.36 -33.44 -40.59
C GLY A 19 3.02 -32.48 -39.60
N LEU A 20 2.33 -31.42 -39.17
CA LEU A 20 2.86 -30.52 -38.16
C LEU A 20 3.06 -31.19 -36.80
N PRO A 21 3.98 -30.69 -35.96
CA PRO A 21 4.11 -31.18 -34.60
C PRO A 21 2.79 -31.02 -33.84
N ALA A 22 2.29 -32.11 -33.27
CA ALA A 22 1.09 -32.10 -32.45
C ALA A 22 1.44 -32.30 -30.97
N LEU A 23 0.98 -31.42 -30.10
CA LEU A 23 1.16 -31.55 -28.67
C LEU A 23 0.15 -32.51 -28.06
N LYS A 24 0.61 -33.37 -27.15
CA LYS A 24 -0.30 -34.17 -26.33
C LYS A 24 -0.97 -33.26 -25.29
N ALA A 25 -2.29 -33.26 -25.24
CA ALA A 25 -3.05 -32.47 -24.27
C ALA A 25 -2.58 -32.70 -22.81
N GLY A 26 -2.54 -31.62 -22.03
CA GLY A 26 -2.13 -31.64 -20.63
C GLY A 26 -0.63 -31.82 -20.39
N THR A 27 0.23 -31.72 -21.42
CA THR A 27 1.70 -31.79 -21.26
C THR A 27 2.41 -30.42 -21.35
N PHE A 28 1.65 -29.37 -21.59
CA PHE A 28 2.07 -27.99 -21.48
C PHE A 28 1.00 -27.24 -20.67
N PRO A 29 1.37 -26.29 -19.78
CA PRO A 29 0.40 -25.57 -18.96
C PRO A 29 -0.62 -24.83 -19.81
N GLU A 30 -1.90 -25.03 -19.54
CA GLU A 30 -3.02 -24.30 -20.17
C GLU A 30 -3.32 -23.00 -19.43
N GLU A 31 -2.93 -22.93 -18.13
CA GLU A 31 -3.09 -21.75 -17.28
C GLU A 31 -1.74 -21.09 -16.99
N ASP A 32 -1.79 -19.81 -16.67
CA ASP A 32 -0.62 -19.04 -16.24
C ASP A 32 -0.06 -19.61 -14.91
N LEU A 33 1.27 -19.71 -14.81
CA LEU A 33 1.93 -20.24 -13.62
C LEU A 33 2.23 -19.13 -12.60
N THR A 34 2.13 -19.47 -11.33
CA THR A 34 2.63 -18.65 -10.23
C THR A 34 3.64 -19.47 -9.41
N LEU A 35 4.86 -18.97 -9.28
CA LEU A 35 5.96 -19.57 -8.53
C LEU A 35 6.43 -18.58 -7.45
N ASN A 36 7.03 -19.10 -6.38
CA ASN A 36 7.75 -18.28 -5.41
C ASN A 36 9.24 -18.24 -5.76
N VAL A 37 9.95 -17.21 -5.31
CA VAL A 37 11.41 -17.16 -5.44
C VAL A 37 12.05 -18.41 -4.84
N GLY A 38 12.97 -19.01 -5.58
CA GLY A 38 13.64 -20.28 -5.23
C GLY A 38 12.95 -21.53 -5.77
N GLU A 39 11.72 -21.44 -6.26
CA GLU A 39 11.05 -22.56 -6.92
C GLU A 39 11.52 -22.77 -8.37
N LYS A 40 11.25 -23.96 -8.88
CA LYS A 40 11.56 -24.32 -10.27
C LYS A 40 10.34 -24.99 -10.89
N TYR A 41 10.13 -24.75 -12.17
CA TYR A 41 9.12 -25.44 -12.95
C TYR A 41 9.77 -26.07 -14.18
N VAL A 42 9.51 -27.36 -14.39
CA VAL A 42 10.05 -28.11 -15.53
C VAL A 42 8.95 -28.29 -16.57
N TYR A 43 9.11 -27.63 -17.70
CA TYR A 43 8.29 -27.87 -18.88
C TYR A 43 8.78 -29.14 -19.57
N SER A 44 7.92 -30.13 -19.73
CA SER A 44 8.22 -31.43 -20.40
C SER A 44 7.08 -31.80 -21.37
N PRO A 45 6.89 -30.97 -22.42
CA PRO A 45 5.83 -31.22 -23.39
C PRO A 45 6.09 -32.53 -24.14
N LYS A 46 5.03 -33.25 -24.44
CA LYS A 46 5.10 -34.43 -25.30
C LYS A 46 4.51 -34.09 -26.65
N ALA A 47 5.35 -34.05 -27.66
CA ALA A 47 4.95 -33.78 -29.03
C ALA A 47 5.11 -35.06 -29.90
N SER A 48 4.33 -35.14 -30.96
CA SER A 48 4.40 -36.19 -31.95
C SER A 48 4.28 -35.62 -33.36
N SER A 49 5.00 -36.20 -34.30
CA SER A 49 4.96 -35.90 -35.72
C SER A 49 5.51 -37.11 -36.50
N PRO A 50 5.14 -37.31 -37.74
CA PRO A 50 5.79 -38.28 -38.61
C PRO A 50 7.20 -37.87 -39.03
N LEU A 51 7.58 -36.57 -38.82
CA LEU A 51 8.91 -36.01 -39.11
C LEU A 51 9.62 -35.65 -37.81
N ASP A 52 10.94 -35.44 -37.93
CA ASP A 52 11.74 -34.99 -36.79
C ASP A 52 11.24 -33.67 -36.25
N ILE A 53 11.18 -33.55 -34.91
CA ILE A 53 10.68 -32.36 -34.21
C ILE A 53 11.87 -31.61 -33.64
N TYR A 54 11.94 -30.32 -33.94
CA TYR A 54 12.90 -29.41 -33.38
C TYR A 54 12.21 -28.54 -32.32
N TYR A 55 12.85 -28.36 -31.17
CA TYR A 55 12.38 -27.58 -30.04
C TYR A 55 13.15 -26.28 -29.96
N GLN A 56 12.50 -25.16 -29.71
CA GLN A 56 13.11 -23.89 -29.38
C GLN A 56 12.32 -23.21 -28.26
N TRP A 57 13.02 -22.93 -27.18
CA TRP A 57 12.46 -22.24 -26.03
C TRP A 57 12.92 -20.79 -26.00
N TYR A 58 11.99 -19.89 -25.66
CA TYR A 58 12.28 -18.48 -25.43
C TYR A 58 11.76 -18.08 -24.07
N GLN A 59 12.47 -17.16 -23.40
CA GLN A 59 12.00 -16.47 -22.22
C GLN A 59 12.10 -14.96 -22.46
N ASN A 60 10.96 -14.26 -22.43
CA ASN A 60 10.89 -12.81 -22.73
C ASN A 60 11.52 -12.41 -24.10
N GLY A 61 11.50 -13.33 -25.06
CA GLY A 61 12.06 -13.11 -26.40
C GLY A 61 13.53 -13.47 -26.55
N GLU A 62 14.18 -13.90 -25.49
CA GLU A 62 15.57 -14.41 -25.53
C GLU A 62 15.58 -15.92 -25.74
N ASP A 63 16.54 -16.40 -26.54
CA ASP A 63 16.78 -17.84 -26.79
C ASP A 63 17.28 -18.52 -25.51
N MET A 64 16.62 -19.59 -25.07
CA MET A 64 16.93 -20.27 -23.82
C MET A 64 17.46 -21.69 -24.01
N SER A 65 16.82 -22.52 -24.82
CA SER A 65 17.17 -23.93 -25.00
C SER A 65 16.56 -24.50 -26.28
N THR A 66 17.21 -25.55 -26.81
CA THR A 66 16.68 -26.42 -27.89
C THR A 66 16.33 -27.83 -27.39
N ASP A 67 16.42 -28.09 -26.10
CA ASP A 67 16.11 -29.39 -25.52
C ASP A 67 14.60 -29.66 -25.53
N PRO A 68 14.17 -30.94 -25.53
CA PRO A 68 12.76 -31.32 -25.42
C PRO A 68 12.10 -30.83 -24.10
N SER A 69 12.89 -30.46 -23.11
CA SER A 69 12.40 -29.93 -21.83
C SER A 69 13.12 -28.62 -21.48
N PHE A 70 12.44 -27.76 -20.76
CA PHE A 70 12.99 -26.49 -20.28
C PHE A 70 12.69 -26.32 -18.79
N THR A 71 13.69 -25.88 -18.01
CA THR A 71 13.53 -25.58 -16.59
C THR A 71 13.51 -24.06 -16.39
N PHE A 72 12.38 -23.57 -15.96
CA PHE A 72 12.24 -22.19 -15.50
C PHE A 72 12.71 -22.10 -14.03
N ASN A 73 13.69 -21.24 -13.73
CA ASN A 73 14.16 -20.97 -12.38
C ASN A 73 13.61 -19.63 -11.90
N ALA A 74 12.88 -19.66 -10.79
CA ALA A 74 12.32 -18.46 -10.17
C ALA A 74 13.35 -17.78 -9.26
N GLU A 75 14.35 -17.10 -9.83
CA GLU A 75 15.46 -16.51 -9.07
C GLU A 75 15.11 -15.19 -8.38
N ARG A 76 14.19 -14.43 -8.96
CA ARG A 76 13.75 -13.12 -8.47
C ARG A 76 12.31 -12.85 -8.88
N PRO A 77 11.59 -11.95 -8.19
CA PRO A 77 10.26 -11.52 -8.59
C PRO A 77 10.26 -11.05 -10.03
N SER A 78 9.36 -11.60 -10.85
CA SER A 78 9.28 -11.26 -12.27
C SER A 78 7.95 -11.69 -12.87
N ARG A 79 7.58 -11.07 -13.98
CA ARG A 79 6.60 -11.59 -14.94
C ARG A 79 7.36 -11.98 -16.19
N SER A 80 7.28 -13.23 -16.52
CA SER A 80 7.98 -13.78 -17.68
C SER A 80 6.99 -14.43 -18.62
N LYS A 81 7.30 -14.36 -19.91
CA LYS A 81 6.63 -15.09 -20.95
C LYS A 81 7.57 -16.20 -21.41
N VAL A 82 7.13 -17.45 -21.29
CA VAL A 82 7.82 -18.62 -21.82
C VAL A 82 7.12 -19.05 -23.10
N ILE A 83 7.87 -19.15 -24.17
CA ILE A 83 7.38 -19.59 -25.48
C ILE A 83 8.11 -20.88 -25.85
N LEU A 84 7.35 -21.88 -26.28
CA LEU A 84 7.87 -23.05 -26.96
C LEU A 84 7.48 -22.99 -28.44
N GLU A 85 8.45 -23.06 -29.30
CA GLU A 85 8.27 -23.30 -30.74
C GLU A 85 8.65 -24.74 -31.05
N LEU A 86 7.69 -25.50 -31.56
CA LEU A 86 7.89 -26.82 -32.12
C LEU A 86 7.87 -26.72 -33.63
N SER A 87 8.91 -27.19 -34.31
CA SER A 87 8.99 -27.08 -35.77
C SER A 87 9.42 -28.41 -36.41
N ASN A 88 9.10 -28.55 -37.69
CA ASN A 88 9.61 -29.55 -38.60
C ASN A 88 9.63 -28.99 -40.04
N ASP A 89 9.98 -29.80 -41.02
CA ASP A 89 10.10 -29.33 -42.42
C ASP A 89 8.78 -28.85 -43.03
N LEU A 90 7.63 -29.13 -42.43
CA LEU A 90 6.32 -28.67 -42.91
C LEU A 90 5.85 -27.38 -42.28
N GLY A 91 6.41 -26.99 -41.12
CA GLY A 91 6.05 -25.76 -40.44
C GLY A 91 6.26 -25.81 -38.95
N LYS A 92 5.59 -24.89 -38.24
CA LYS A 92 5.76 -24.73 -36.78
C LYS A 92 4.46 -24.53 -36.03
N VAL A 93 4.51 -24.89 -34.73
CA VAL A 93 3.46 -24.64 -33.73
C VAL A 93 4.11 -23.88 -32.57
N THR A 94 3.47 -22.81 -32.12
CA THR A 94 3.95 -21.97 -31.02
C THR A 94 2.99 -22.07 -29.84
N LEU A 95 3.54 -22.27 -28.65
CA LEU A 95 2.84 -22.34 -27.37
C LEU A 95 3.38 -21.24 -26.46
N GLU A 96 2.52 -20.63 -25.67
CA GLU A 96 2.87 -19.55 -24.75
C GLU A 96 2.35 -19.86 -23.35
N ASN A 97 3.15 -19.57 -22.34
CA ASN A 97 2.75 -19.62 -20.95
C ASN A 97 3.33 -18.41 -20.22
N LYS A 98 2.54 -17.76 -19.39
CA LYS A 98 3.00 -16.67 -18.54
C LYS A 98 3.35 -17.20 -17.17
N VAL A 99 4.50 -16.75 -16.65
CA VAL A 99 5.00 -17.14 -15.34
C VAL A 99 5.14 -15.88 -14.48
N THR A 100 4.42 -15.87 -13.37
CA THR A 100 4.58 -14.83 -12.34
C THR A 100 5.41 -15.42 -11.20
N VAL A 101 6.58 -14.84 -10.94
CA VAL A 101 7.41 -15.19 -9.78
C VAL A 101 7.11 -14.23 -8.64
N ARG A 102 6.65 -14.76 -7.52
CA ARG A 102 6.35 -14.02 -6.30
C ARG A 102 7.54 -14.06 -5.35
N GLY A 103 7.71 -12.93 -4.64
CA GLY A 103 8.94 -12.68 -3.93
C GLY A 103 8.95 -12.97 -2.45
N ALA A 104 9.84 -12.28 -1.77
CA ALA A 104 10.27 -12.49 -0.40
C ALA A 104 9.15 -12.37 0.65
N ASP A 105 9.43 -12.87 1.84
CA ASP A 105 8.61 -12.69 3.04
C ASP A 105 9.15 -11.51 3.87
N TYR A 106 8.40 -10.41 3.91
CA TYR A 106 8.74 -9.20 4.64
C TYR A 106 8.18 -9.18 6.08
N SER A 107 7.72 -10.32 6.62
CA SER A 107 7.12 -10.40 7.95
C SER A 107 8.13 -10.38 9.11
N LYS A 108 9.44 -10.51 8.84
CA LYS A 108 10.49 -10.64 9.86
C LYS A 108 11.28 -9.36 10.13
N GLY A 109 10.67 -8.23 9.92
CA GLY A 109 11.31 -6.94 10.07
C GLY A 109 10.34 -5.79 10.16
N CYS A 110 10.77 -4.60 9.76
CA CYS A 110 9.88 -3.45 9.65
C CYS A 110 9.94 -2.84 8.25
N LEU A 111 8.78 -2.33 7.82
CA LEU A 111 8.64 -1.56 6.60
C LEU A 111 8.86 -0.08 6.90
N ILE A 112 9.63 0.58 6.05
CA ILE A 112 9.95 2.01 6.13
C ILE A 112 9.34 2.65 4.89
N ILE A 113 8.36 3.53 5.12
CA ILE A 113 7.73 4.28 4.03
C ILE A 113 8.57 5.52 3.76
N ASN A 114 9.09 5.63 2.56
CA ASN A 114 9.85 6.78 2.11
C ASN A 114 8.93 7.71 1.33
N GLU A 115 8.92 8.99 1.69
CA GLU A 115 7.99 9.96 1.12
C GLU A 115 8.20 10.18 -0.38
N GLY A 116 9.44 10.22 -0.84
CA GLY A 116 9.80 10.70 -2.16
C GLY A 116 9.80 12.24 -2.23
N TRP A 117 9.86 12.79 -3.43
CA TRP A 117 9.91 14.24 -3.63
C TRP A 117 8.60 14.78 -4.22
N TYR A 118 7.97 15.70 -3.50
CA TYR A 118 6.67 16.27 -3.85
C TYR A 118 6.58 16.75 -5.31
N GLY A 119 5.61 16.20 -6.04
CA GLY A 119 5.34 16.53 -7.43
C GLY A 119 6.32 15.94 -8.45
N HIS A 120 7.36 15.22 -8.02
CA HIS A 120 8.43 14.73 -8.89
C HIS A 120 8.70 13.24 -8.75
N GLU A 121 8.69 12.71 -7.51
CA GLU A 121 9.15 11.36 -7.23
C GLU A 121 8.11 10.58 -6.45
N SER A 122 7.87 9.35 -6.88
CA SER A 122 7.02 8.40 -6.16
C SER A 122 7.64 8.03 -4.82
N GLY A 123 6.78 7.78 -3.84
CA GLY A 123 7.23 7.17 -2.61
C GLY A 123 7.72 5.73 -2.82
N SER A 124 8.42 5.21 -1.84
CA SER A 124 8.92 3.83 -1.87
C SER A 124 8.77 3.14 -0.52
N ILE A 125 8.90 1.82 -0.53
CA ILE A 125 8.98 1.02 0.68
C ILE A 125 10.37 0.41 0.74
N SER A 126 11.07 0.64 1.86
CA SER A 126 12.26 -0.09 2.25
C SER A 126 11.91 -1.08 3.37
N TYR A 127 12.67 -2.15 3.47
CA TYR A 127 12.50 -3.18 4.48
C TYR A 127 13.77 -3.36 5.29
N TYR A 128 13.67 -3.28 6.60
CA TYR A 128 14.75 -3.62 7.51
C TYR A 128 14.49 -4.99 8.12
N ASN A 129 15.38 -5.94 7.84
CA ASN A 129 15.31 -7.31 8.33
C ASN A 129 15.99 -7.41 9.70
N TYR A 130 15.26 -7.84 10.73
CA TYR A 130 15.78 -7.99 12.09
C TYR A 130 16.72 -9.18 12.29
N GLU A 131 16.65 -10.21 11.42
CA GLU A 131 17.47 -11.42 11.58
C GLU A 131 18.93 -11.19 11.14
N ASN A 132 19.14 -10.42 10.09
CA ASN A 132 20.46 -10.20 9.50
C ASN A 132 20.91 -8.73 9.51
N ASN A 133 20.11 -7.82 10.08
CA ASN A 133 20.39 -6.39 10.17
C ASN A 133 20.64 -5.73 8.80
N SER A 134 19.95 -6.19 7.75
CA SER A 134 20.09 -5.63 6.41
C SER A 134 18.90 -4.73 6.05
N ILE A 135 19.15 -3.77 5.16
CA ILE A 135 18.11 -2.94 4.53
C ILE A 135 18.02 -3.31 3.07
N GLU A 136 16.80 -3.59 2.62
CA GLU A 136 16.44 -3.68 1.20
C GLU A 136 15.65 -2.43 0.80
N HIS A 137 16.02 -1.82 -0.32
CA HIS A 137 15.34 -0.64 -0.86
C HIS A 137 14.44 -1.01 -2.03
N TRP A 138 13.43 -0.18 -2.28
CA TRP A 138 12.51 -0.32 -3.40
C TRP A 138 11.69 -1.62 -3.40
N CYS A 139 11.47 -2.20 -2.22
CA CYS A 139 10.82 -3.50 -2.07
C CYS A 139 9.47 -3.58 -2.78
N TYR A 140 8.62 -2.54 -2.67
CA TYR A 140 7.35 -2.49 -3.39
C TYR A 140 7.55 -2.55 -4.91
N LYS A 141 8.42 -1.70 -5.46
CA LYS A 141 8.70 -1.63 -6.90
C LYS A 141 9.27 -2.96 -7.43
N ASN A 142 10.16 -3.57 -6.65
CA ASN A 142 10.76 -4.87 -7.01
C ASN A 142 9.70 -5.98 -7.05
N GLN A 143 8.75 -5.99 -6.10
CA GLN A 143 7.69 -7.00 -6.03
C GLN A 143 6.57 -6.76 -7.05
N ASN A 144 6.37 -5.54 -7.53
CA ASN A 144 5.30 -5.16 -8.44
C ASN A 144 5.82 -4.82 -9.85
N PHE A 145 6.93 -5.43 -10.24
CA PHE A 145 7.45 -5.44 -11.64
C PHE A 145 7.74 -4.06 -12.21
N GLY A 146 8.16 -3.15 -11.34
CA GLY A 146 8.48 -1.78 -11.71
C GLY A 146 7.34 -0.79 -11.43
N ASP A 147 6.14 -1.25 -11.06
CA ASP A 147 5.07 -0.36 -10.65
C ASP A 147 5.47 0.44 -9.41
N GLU A 148 5.03 1.67 -9.34
CA GLU A 148 5.39 2.60 -8.28
C GLU A 148 4.18 2.94 -7.40
N LEU A 149 4.44 3.31 -6.16
CA LEU A 149 3.46 3.96 -5.30
C LEU A 149 3.05 5.32 -5.90
N GLY A 150 2.10 5.98 -5.28
CA GLY A 150 1.79 7.37 -5.66
C GLY A 150 2.93 8.32 -5.32
N VAL A 151 2.88 9.50 -5.93
CA VAL A 151 3.86 10.57 -5.67
C VAL A 151 3.68 11.09 -4.26
N THR A 152 4.78 11.16 -3.55
CA THR A 152 4.84 11.65 -2.16
C THR A 152 3.97 10.81 -1.22
N SER A 153 4.39 9.58 -0.93
CA SER A 153 3.73 8.70 0.04
C SER A 153 3.79 9.29 1.46
N GLN A 154 2.66 9.30 2.16
CA GLN A 154 2.52 9.99 3.44
C GLN A 154 2.37 9.05 4.62
N SER A 155 1.67 7.96 4.44
CA SER A 155 1.36 7.01 5.52
C SER A 155 1.17 5.62 5.00
N ALA A 156 1.29 4.67 5.91
CA ALA A 156 0.87 3.29 5.71
C ALA A 156 0.12 2.82 6.95
N THR A 157 -1.07 2.28 6.74
CA THR A 157 -1.95 1.79 7.80
C THR A 157 -2.21 0.32 7.60
N LEU A 158 -1.89 -0.49 8.62
CA LEU A 158 -2.28 -1.90 8.63
C LEU A 158 -3.74 -2.01 9.11
N TRP A 159 -4.60 -2.49 8.24
CA TRP A 159 -6.03 -2.66 8.52
C TRP A 159 -6.54 -3.96 7.92
N ASN A 160 -7.25 -4.75 8.74
CA ASN A 160 -7.86 -6.01 8.33
C ASN A 160 -6.92 -6.93 7.52
N GLY A 161 -5.66 -7.05 8.00
CA GLY A 161 -4.63 -7.89 7.38
C GLY A 161 -4.00 -7.33 6.10
N LYS A 162 -4.34 -6.11 5.70
CA LYS A 162 -3.80 -5.44 4.51
C LYS A 162 -3.08 -4.15 4.88
N LEU A 163 -2.11 -3.77 4.08
CA LEU A 163 -1.38 -2.52 4.20
C LEU A 163 -1.94 -1.50 3.19
N TYR A 164 -2.46 -0.41 3.71
CA TYR A 164 -3.01 0.70 2.92
C TYR A 164 -2.00 1.84 2.90
N VAL A 165 -1.41 2.12 1.74
CA VAL A 165 -0.44 3.21 1.58
C VAL A 165 -1.11 4.39 0.92
N CYS A 166 -1.09 5.55 1.61
CA CYS A 166 -1.59 6.81 1.08
C CYS A 166 -0.47 7.65 0.49
N SER A 167 -0.74 8.25 -0.67
CA SER A 167 0.15 9.19 -1.36
C SER A 167 -0.61 10.45 -1.75
N LYS A 168 0.07 11.58 -1.84
CA LYS A 168 -0.57 12.87 -2.17
C LYS A 168 -1.16 12.91 -3.57
N GLN A 169 -0.53 12.25 -4.53
CA GLN A 169 -0.87 12.34 -5.95
C GLN A 169 -0.77 10.99 -6.64
N ASN A 170 -1.41 10.86 -7.79
CA ASN A 170 -1.46 9.68 -8.66
C ASN A 170 -2.17 8.50 -7.98
N ASN A 171 -1.44 7.45 -7.61
CA ASN A 171 -1.98 6.32 -6.85
C ASN A 171 -2.19 6.74 -5.39
N GLN A 172 -3.29 7.46 -5.13
CA GLN A 172 -3.53 8.05 -3.80
C GLN A 172 -3.80 7.00 -2.71
N LEU A 173 -4.24 5.80 -3.10
CA LEU A 173 -4.36 4.65 -2.20
C LEU A 173 -3.90 3.38 -2.91
N VAL A 174 -2.95 2.69 -2.33
CA VAL A 174 -2.52 1.36 -2.78
C VAL A 174 -2.76 0.37 -1.65
N VAL A 175 -3.47 -0.72 -1.97
CA VAL A 175 -3.74 -1.83 -1.05
C VAL A 175 -2.75 -2.95 -1.33
N ILE A 176 -2.00 -3.36 -0.31
CA ILE A 176 -0.83 -4.22 -0.43
C ILE A 176 -0.96 -5.38 0.56
N ASP A 177 -0.59 -6.58 0.16
CA ASP A 177 -0.33 -7.67 1.09
C ASP A 177 0.94 -7.33 1.92
N PRO A 178 0.85 -7.16 3.25
CA PRO A 178 1.98 -6.70 4.06
C PRO A 178 3.13 -7.70 4.14
N LYS A 179 2.89 -8.97 3.84
CA LYS A 179 3.88 -10.02 3.89
C LYS A 179 4.71 -10.10 2.62
N THR A 180 4.08 -9.92 1.47
CA THR A 180 4.71 -10.09 0.15
C THR A 180 4.96 -8.77 -0.56
N LEU A 181 4.37 -7.69 -0.09
CA LEU A 181 4.31 -6.36 -0.72
C LEU A 181 3.67 -6.35 -2.12
N TYR A 182 2.88 -7.36 -2.46
CA TYR A 182 2.08 -7.34 -3.68
C TYR A 182 0.95 -6.33 -3.58
N ALA A 183 0.82 -5.51 -4.61
CA ALA A 183 -0.35 -4.66 -4.81
C ALA A 183 -1.55 -5.53 -5.17
N GLU A 184 -2.56 -5.52 -4.34
CA GLU A 184 -3.85 -6.14 -4.64
C GLU A 184 -4.72 -5.18 -5.45
N LYS A 185 -4.61 -3.89 -5.15
CA LYS A 185 -5.41 -2.86 -5.79
C LYS A 185 -4.72 -1.50 -5.71
N SER A 186 -4.81 -0.75 -6.79
CA SER A 186 -4.33 0.63 -6.88
C SER A 186 -5.47 1.53 -7.35
N SER A 187 -5.60 2.69 -6.73
CA SER A 187 -6.76 3.55 -6.94
C SER A 187 -6.64 4.52 -8.11
N GLY A 188 -5.41 4.83 -8.53
CA GLY A 188 -5.22 6.07 -9.29
C GLY A 188 -5.53 7.31 -8.44
N THR A 189 -6.04 8.36 -9.06
CA THR A 189 -6.47 9.59 -8.37
C THR A 189 -7.90 9.43 -7.85
N LEU A 190 -8.07 9.42 -6.54
CA LEU A 190 -9.37 9.29 -5.87
C LEU A 190 -10.05 10.64 -5.60
N THR A 191 -9.25 11.67 -5.35
CA THR A 191 -9.72 13.00 -4.96
C THR A 191 -8.79 14.07 -5.54
N ASN A 192 -9.32 15.26 -5.77
CA ASN A 192 -8.53 16.42 -6.20
C ASN A 192 -7.67 17.02 -5.06
N TYR A 193 -7.74 16.44 -3.88
CA TYR A 193 -7.00 16.87 -2.70
C TYR A 193 -5.80 15.96 -2.46
N GLN A 194 -4.82 16.44 -1.72
CA GLN A 194 -3.65 15.66 -1.31
C GLN A 194 -4.04 14.70 -0.19
N ALA A 195 -4.01 13.41 -0.45
CA ALA A 195 -4.28 12.39 0.55
C ALA A 195 -3.13 12.26 1.56
N TYR A 196 -3.47 12.00 2.82
CA TYR A 196 -2.49 11.87 3.91
C TYR A 196 -2.53 10.52 4.60
N GLU A 197 -3.68 10.08 5.09
CA GLU A 197 -3.81 8.86 5.86
C GLU A 197 -5.09 8.11 5.52
N PHE A 198 -5.00 6.79 5.53
CA PHE A 198 -6.14 5.89 5.46
C PHE A 198 -6.52 5.42 6.86
N ILE A 199 -7.81 5.45 7.18
CA ILE A 199 -8.38 4.96 8.43
C ILE A 199 -9.52 4.00 8.08
N GLY A 200 -9.41 2.75 8.49
CA GLY A 200 -10.48 1.77 8.30
C GLY A 200 -11.65 2.04 9.24
N LEU A 201 -12.88 2.04 8.72
CA LEU A 201 -14.10 2.16 9.51
C LEU A 201 -14.70 0.78 9.81
N ASN A 202 -14.85 -0.04 8.78
CA ASN A 202 -15.30 -1.41 8.84
C ASN A 202 -14.77 -2.20 7.63
N GLU A 203 -15.27 -3.42 7.39
CA GLU A 203 -14.81 -4.27 6.29
C GLU A 203 -15.06 -3.68 4.89
N ASP A 204 -16.09 -2.82 4.75
CA ASP A 204 -16.51 -2.28 3.46
C ASP A 204 -16.07 -0.83 3.23
N TYR A 205 -15.78 -0.07 4.29
CA TYR A 205 -15.52 1.35 4.20
C TYR A 205 -14.30 1.80 5.00
N GLY A 206 -13.62 2.79 4.47
CA GLY A 206 -12.59 3.57 5.15
C GLY A 206 -12.75 5.06 4.91
N VAL A 207 -11.87 5.83 5.51
CA VAL A 207 -11.73 7.26 5.32
C VAL A 207 -10.32 7.58 4.88
N ILE A 208 -10.19 8.49 3.92
CA ILE A 208 -8.93 9.11 3.54
C ILE A 208 -8.96 10.56 4.01
N THR A 209 -7.99 10.94 4.82
CA THR A 209 -7.78 12.33 5.24
C THR A 209 -7.00 13.09 4.17
N HIS A 210 -7.26 14.39 4.02
CA HIS A 210 -6.60 15.23 3.02
C HIS A 210 -6.62 16.73 3.37
N ASN A 211 -5.96 17.56 2.56
CA ASN A 211 -5.82 19.00 2.83
C ASN A 211 -7.10 19.82 2.59
N GLY A 212 -8.18 19.23 2.15
CA GLY A 212 -9.49 19.85 2.03
C GLY A 212 -10.40 19.41 3.16
N TYR A 213 -10.94 18.22 3.02
CA TYR A 213 -11.87 17.59 3.95
C TYR A 213 -11.39 16.17 4.22
N PHE A 214 -12.29 15.24 4.43
CA PHE A 214 -12.01 13.82 4.39
C PHE A 214 -12.94 13.12 3.39
N THR A 215 -12.50 12.00 2.87
CA THR A 215 -13.22 11.24 1.86
C THR A 215 -13.51 9.85 2.39
N ARG A 216 -14.79 9.47 2.48
CA ARG A 216 -15.20 8.08 2.68
C ARG A 216 -14.94 7.31 1.40
N ILE A 217 -14.38 6.12 1.51
CA ILE A 217 -14.09 5.23 0.39
C ILE A 217 -14.72 3.86 0.60
N ASN A 218 -15.36 3.32 -0.42
CA ASN A 218 -15.77 1.93 -0.46
C ASN A 218 -14.55 1.07 -0.83
N LEU A 219 -14.17 0.12 0.00
CA LEU A 219 -12.93 -0.67 -0.19
C LEU A 219 -13.04 -1.72 -1.31
N LYS A 220 -14.27 -2.08 -1.72
CA LYS A 220 -14.51 -3.01 -2.82
C LYS A 220 -14.47 -2.32 -4.18
N THR A 221 -15.17 -1.18 -4.31
CA THR A 221 -15.34 -0.47 -5.59
C THR A 221 -14.38 0.69 -5.79
N PHE A 222 -13.82 1.24 -4.71
CA PHE A 222 -13.09 2.50 -4.64
C PHE A 222 -13.93 3.73 -4.98
N GLU A 223 -15.25 3.60 -4.94
CA GLU A 223 -16.13 4.76 -4.97
C GLU A 223 -15.92 5.64 -3.76
N THR A 224 -15.89 6.94 -3.99
CA THR A 224 -15.53 7.95 -2.99
C THR A 224 -16.66 8.92 -2.74
N LEU A 225 -16.75 9.40 -1.49
CA LEU A 225 -17.68 10.44 -1.07
C LEU A 225 -16.93 11.43 -0.17
N THR A 226 -16.71 12.63 -0.68
CA THR A 226 -16.04 13.70 0.09
C THR A 226 -17.02 14.36 1.03
N LEU A 227 -16.67 14.39 2.31
CA LEU A 227 -17.50 14.89 3.41
C LEU A 227 -16.75 15.96 4.20
N THR A 228 -17.48 16.73 4.98
CA THR A 228 -16.95 17.68 5.97
C THR A 228 -17.72 17.59 7.27
N THR A 229 -17.22 18.20 8.33
CA THR A 229 -17.92 18.29 9.62
C THR A 229 -18.58 19.65 9.81
N VAL A 230 -19.64 19.67 10.61
CA VAL A 230 -20.27 20.92 11.06
C VAL A 230 -19.22 21.78 11.80
N GLY A 231 -19.16 23.06 11.48
CA GLY A 231 -18.16 23.98 12.06
C GLY A 231 -16.78 23.94 11.44
N ASN A 232 -16.52 23.00 10.51
CA ASN A 232 -15.27 22.99 9.77
C ASN A 232 -15.33 23.99 8.59
N THR A 233 -14.53 25.03 8.67
CA THR A 233 -14.40 26.04 7.62
C THR A 233 -13.01 25.96 7.02
N TYR A 234 -12.85 25.26 5.89
CA TYR A 234 -11.62 25.20 5.09
C TYR A 234 -10.39 24.62 5.80
N ALA A 235 -10.57 23.76 6.79
CA ALA A 235 -9.47 23.09 7.46
C ALA A 235 -9.22 21.71 6.84
N GLY A 236 -7.96 21.37 6.58
CA GLY A 236 -7.56 20.02 6.22
C GLY A 236 -7.62 19.09 7.42
N THR A 237 -7.78 17.81 7.16
CA THR A 237 -7.66 16.76 8.17
C THR A 237 -6.29 16.10 8.09
N GLY A 238 -5.71 15.82 9.25
CA GLY A 238 -4.44 15.10 9.38
C GLY A 238 -4.65 13.62 9.71
N SER A 239 -3.96 13.13 10.74
CA SER A 239 -4.15 11.77 11.21
C SER A 239 -5.48 11.57 11.94
N GLY A 240 -5.93 10.33 11.98
CA GLY A 240 -7.13 9.95 12.70
C GLY A 240 -7.10 8.51 13.20
N ILE A 241 -8.10 8.15 14.00
CA ILE A 241 -8.25 6.80 14.54
C ILE A 241 -9.72 6.50 14.81
N VAL A 242 -10.09 5.24 14.64
CA VAL A 242 -11.38 4.73 15.17
C VAL A 242 -11.20 4.31 16.63
N TYR A 243 -12.01 4.89 17.49
CA TYR A 243 -11.96 4.65 18.93
C TYR A 243 -13.39 4.57 19.50
N ASN A 244 -13.76 3.43 20.07
CA ASN A 244 -15.08 3.19 20.66
C ASN A 244 -16.27 3.56 19.74
N GLY A 245 -16.24 3.12 18.48
CA GLY A 245 -17.30 3.40 17.51
C GLY A 245 -17.36 4.85 16.99
N LYS A 246 -16.32 5.63 17.29
CA LYS A 246 -16.17 7.01 16.83
C LYS A 246 -14.91 7.18 16.03
N LEU A 247 -14.95 8.01 15.01
CA LEU A 247 -13.78 8.48 14.27
C LEU A 247 -13.28 9.78 14.90
N LEU A 248 -12.07 9.75 15.45
CA LEU A 248 -11.37 10.94 15.91
C LEU A 248 -10.44 11.42 14.79
N LEU A 249 -10.60 12.67 14.37
CA LEU A 249 -9.79 13.30 13.32
C LEU A 249 -9.07 14.52 13.85
N ASN A 250 -7.79 14.61 13.61
CA ASN A 250 -7.03 15.85 13.79
C ASN A 250 -7.39 16.83 12.67
N VAL A 251 -8.00 17.95 13.04
CA VAL A 251 -8.38 19.01 12.11
C VAL A 251 -7.38 20.16 12.25
N ASN A 252 -6.69 20.49 11.16
CA ASN A 252 -5.70 21.56 11.14
C ASN A 252 -6.36 22.92 10.89
N ALA A 253 -5.83 23.98 11.50
CA ALA A 253 -6.20 25.32 11.12
C ALA A 253 -5.84 25.59 9.65
N SER A 254 -6.77 26.18 8.92
CA SER A 254 -6.46 26.66 7.57
C SER A 254 -5.61 27.92 7.61
N ARG A 255 -5.00 28.28 6.47
CA ARG A 255 -4.36 29.60 6.30
C ARG A 255 -5.32 30.77 6.52
N TRP A 256 -6.62 30.50 6.50
CA TRP A 256 -7.70 31.50 6.53
C TRP A 256 -8.40 31.59 7.89
N GLY A 257 -7.90 30.90 8.90
CA GLY A 257 -8.46 30.88 10.25
C GLY A 257 -9.00 29.52 10.65
N GLY A 258 -9.51 29.43 11.85
CA GLY A 258 -9.97 28.20 12.51
C GLY A 258 -9.03 27.79 13.64
N THR A 259 -9.56 27.05 14.60
CA THR A 259 -8.77 26.48 15.70
C THR A 259 -8.48 25.02 15.37
N PRO A 260 -7.22 24.58 15.31
CA PRO A 260 -6.92 23.17 15.19
C PRO A 260 -7.42 22.44 16.44
N ASN A 261 -8.19 21.37 16.23
CA ASN A 261 -8.74 20.57 17.32
C ASN A 261 -9.02 19.15 16.83
N ILE A 262 -9.52 18.30 17.73
CA ILE A 262 -9.94 16.94 17.38
C ILE A 262 -11.45 16.94 17.17
N HIS A 263 -11.89 16.55 15.97
CA HIS A 263 -13.28 16.27 15.67
C HIS A 263 -13.60 14.81 15.95
N VAL A 264 -14.67 14.55 16.68
CA VAL A 264 -15.18 13.23 17.03
C VAL A 264 -16.49 13.01 16.32
N ILE A 265 -16.53 12.03 15.42
CA ILE A 265 -17.65 11.74 14.56
C ILE A 265 -18.16 10.33 14.87
N ASP A 266 -19.46 10.14 15.00
CA ASP A 266 -20.03 8.79 15.12
C ASP A 266 -19.86 8.05 13.78
N ILE A 267 -19.34 6.82 13.81
CA ILE A 267 -19.13 6.03 12.59
C ILE A 267 -20.46 5.75 11.89
N ASN A 268 -21.55 5.59 12.62
CA ASN A 268 -22.87 5.36 12.02
C ASN A 268 -23.34 6.54 11.17
N ASP A 269 -22.98 7.77 11.55
CA ASP A 269 -23.30 8.96 10.74
C ASP A 269 -22.51 8.95 9.42
N LEU A 270 -21.27 8.46 9.43
CA LEU A 270 -20.47 8.29 8.22
C LEU A 270 -20.94 7.17 7.30
N LEU A 271 -21.61 6.17 7.87
CA LEU A 271 -22.13 5.01 7.14
C LEU A 271 -23.60 5.15 6.78
N ALA A 272 -24.26 6.25 7.18
CA ALA A 272 -25.65 6.49 6.90
C ALA A 272 -25.96 6.43 5.40
N PRO A 273 -27.04 5.76 4.98
CA PRO A 273 -27.46 5.72 3.60
C PRO A 273 -27.93 7.12 3.14
N GLY A 274 -27.64 7.44 1.87
CA GLY A 274 -28.13 8.68 1.24
C GLY A 274 -27.27 9.93 1.47
N LEU A 275 -26.12 9.80 2.13
CA LEU A 275 -25.14 10.90 2.21
C LEU A 275 -24.72 11.35 0.80
N GLN A 276 -24.65 12.66 0.62
CA GLN A 276 -24.28 13.31 -0.62
C GLN A 276 -22.88 13.95 -0.52
N PRO A 277 -22.20 14.18 -1.65
CA PRO A 277 -20.95 14.93 -1.65
C PRO A 277 -21.14 16.29 -0.96
N THR A 278 -20.14 16.65 -0.13
CA THR A 278 -20.14 17.90 0.65
C THR A 278 -21.17 17.99 1.79
N ASP A 279 -21.89 16.91 2.09
CA ASP A 279 -22.71 16.88 3.30
C ASP A 279 -21.85 17.16 4.53
N LYS A 280 -22.45 17.85 5.49
CA LYS A 280 -21.83 18.15 6.78
C LYS A 280 -22.29 17.13 7.81
N VAL A 281 -21.32 16.42 8.36
CA VAL A 281 -21.57 15.42 9.39
C VAL A 281 -21.45 16.08 10.77
N GLU A 282 -22.35 15.77 11.67
CA GLU A 282 -22.29 16.25 13.05
C GLU A 282 -21.03 15.73 13.75
N CYS A 283 -20.42 16.56 14.59
CA CYS A 283 -19.25 16.17 15.37
C CYS A 283 -19.19 16.89 16.71
N GLN A 284 -18.64 16.20 17.69
CA GLN A 284 -18.14 16.81 18.92
C GLN A 284 -16.73 17.33 18.67
N GLN A 285 -16.38 18.47 19.23
CA GLN A 285 -14.99 18.99 19.16
C GLN A 285 -14.35 18.88 20.55
N LEU A 286 -13.18 18.25 20.61
CA LEU A 286 -12.38 18.24 21.84
C LEU A 286 -11.40 19.42 21.80
N ASP A 287 -11.31 20.14 22.92
CA ASP A 287 -10.37 21.26 23.08
C ASP A 287 -8.93 20.74 23.30
N ILE A 288 -8.42 20.09 22.27
CA ILE A 288 -7.04 19.59 22.16
C ILE A 288 -6.46 20.15 20.89
N VAL A 289 -5.49 21.04 21.03
CA VAL A 289 -4.91 21.78 19.91
C VAL A 289 -3.88 20.92 19.19
N THR A 290 -4.19 20.52 17.97
CA THR A 290 -3.31 19.67 17.17
C THR A 290 -2.77 20.44 15.95
N TYR A 291 -1.57 20.98 16.05
CA TYR A 291 -0.86 21.51 14.89
C TYR A 291 -0.12 20.39 14.16
N GLY A 292 -0.40 20.23 12.86
CA GLY A 292 0.18 19.16 12.06
C GLY A 292 -0.50 17.80 12.28
N GLY A 293 -0.11 16.80 11.49
CA GLY A 293 -0.66 15.45 11.57
C GLY A 293 -0.16 14.69 12.80
N ARG A 294 -0.79 14.88 13.93
CA ARG A 294 -0.42 14.18 15.17
C ARG A 294 -1.03 12.80 15.19
N ARG A 295 -0.22 11.79 15.49
CA ARG A 295 -0.68 10.41 15.58
C ARG A 295 -1.36 10.15 16.92
N PHE A 296 -2.33 9.25 16.87
CA PHE A 296 -2.93 8.66 18.06
C PHE A 296 -2.26 7.34 18.38
N VAL A 297 -2.12 7.05 19.67
CA VAL A 297 -1.64 5.76 20.18
C VAL A 297 -2.71 5.18 21.10
N GLN A 298 -3.31 4.08 20.68
CA GLN A 298 -4.26 3.34 21.54
C GLN A 298 -3.49 2.35 22.41
N CYS A 299 -3.71 2.44 23.72
CA CYS A 299 -3.04 1.60 24.71
C CYS A 299 -3.96 0.52 25.28
N LYS A 300 -3.33 -0.51 25.88
CA LYS A 300 -4.05 -1.64 26.51
C LYS A 300 -4.84 -1.26 27.76
N ASP A 301 -4.55 -0.10 28.33
CA ASP A 301 -5.33 0.49 29.44
C ASP A 301 -6.70 1.02 29.00
N GLY A 302 -7.02 0.91 27.70
CA GLY A 302 -8.25 1.38 27.08
C GLY A 302 -8.25 2.85 26.72
N ASN A 303 -7.18 3.60 27.03
CA ASN A 303 -7.06 5.01 26.71
C ASN A 303 -6.39 5.25 25.36
N LEU A 304 -6.63 6.44 24.84
CA LEU A 304 -6.00 6.95 23.63
C LEU A 304 -5.05 8.09 23.99
N TYR A 305 -3.88 8.12 23.38
CA TYR A 305 -2.87 9.14 23.64
C TYR A 305 -2.52 9.89 22.38
N THR A 306 -2.28 11.19 22.52
CA THR A 306 -1.78 12.08 21.45
C THR A 306 -0.96 13.20 22.03
N VAL A 307 -0.45 14.08 21.18
CA VAL A 307 0.33 15.24 21.60
C VAL A 307 -0.40 16.52 21.19
N GLU A 308 -0.43 17.47 22.09
CA GLU A 308 -0.90 18.84 21.85
C GLU A 308 0.29 19.79 21.79
N THR A 309 0.16 20.86 20.99
CA THR A 309 0.98 22.06 21.11
C THR A 309 0.04 23.26 21.16
N THR A 310 0.04 23.98 22.25
CA THR A 310 -0.81 25.17 22.39
C THR A 310 -0.31 26.32 21.54
N LYS A 311 -1.09 27.41 21.44
CA LYS A 311 -0.68 28.62 20.71
C LYS A 311 0.53 29.29 21.34
N GLU A 312 0.70 29.13 22.64
CA GLU A 312 1.83 29.64 23.42
C GLU A 312 3.08 28.76 23.28
N GLY A 313 2.99 27.63 22.56
CA GLY A 313 4.11 26.71 22.36
C GLY A 313 4.28 25.69 23.48
N ILE A 314 3.31 25.54 24.38
CA ILE A 314 3.34 24.50 25.42
C ILE A 314 2.98 23.17 24.77
N ASN A 315 3.82 22.18 25.02
CA ASN A 315 3.62 20.81 24.53
C ASN A 315 3.08 19.92 25.63
N ASN A 316 1.99 19.21 25.37
CA ASN A 316 1.37 18.30 26.31
C ASN A 316 1.23 16.90 25.72
N LEU A 317 1.51 15.89 26.52
CA LEU A 317 1.02 14.54 26.31
C LEU A 317 -0.41 14.48 26.82
N VAL A 318 -1.34 14.11 25.95
CA VAL A 318 -2.77 14.10 26.23
C VAL A 318 -3.27 12.67 26.29
N GLN A 319 -3.92 12.32 27.39
CA GLN A 319 -4.66 11.08 27.57
C GLN A 319 -6.15 11.34 27.32
N ILE A 320 -6.76 10.63 26.39
CA ILE A 320 -8.20 10.67 26.11
C ILE A 320 -8.81 9.35 26.59
N LYS A 321 -9.77 9.45 27.49
CA LYS A 321 -10.47 8.30 28.09
C LYS A 321 -11.61 7.81 27.19
N PRO A 322 -12.16 6.59 27.43
CA PRO A 322 -13.27 6.05 26.64
C PRO A 322 -14.53 6.92 26.61
N ASP A 323 -14.78 7.73 27.63
CA ASP A 323 -15.89 8.69 27.70
C ASP A 323 -15.56 10.04 27.04
N LEU A 324 -14.39 10.16 26.37
CA LEU A 324 -13.87 11.34 25.72
C LEU A 324 -13.45 12.50 26.67
N THR A 325 -13.47 12.27 27.97
CA THR A 325 -12.76 13.17 28.90
C THR A 325 -11.25 13.01 28.69
N PHE A 326 -10.51 14.09 28.97
CA PHE A 326 -9.06 14.05 28.74
C PHE A 326 -8.27 14.74 29.83
N GLU A 327 -7.02 14.31 29.98
CA GLU A 327 -6.03 14.86 30.90
C GLU A 327 -4.79 15.25 30.09
N LYS A 328 -4.15 16.38 30.47
CA LYS A 328 -2.96 16.92 29.82
C LYS A 328 -1.82 16.96 30.81
N LYS A 329 -0.64 16.49 30.40
CA LYS A 329 0.61 16.60 31.18
C LYS A 329 1.70 17.20 30.33
N GLU A 330 2.36 18.24 30.85
CA GLU A 330 3.37 18.98 30.11
C GLU A 330 4.56 18.09 29.75
N MET A 331 4.96 18.15 28.51
CA MET A 331 6.15 17.50 27.96
C MET A 331 7.35 18.47 28.01
N ARG A 332 8.48 18.01 27.52
CA ARG A 332 9.66 18.86 27.36
C ARG A 332 9.36 20.06 26.49
N SER A 333 9.82 21.23 26.95
CA SER A 333 9.65 22.50 26.21
C SER A 333 10.40 22.57 24.87
N ASP A 334 11.45 21.72 24.73
CA ASP A 334 12.23 21.62 23.48
C ASP A 334 11.70 20.54 22.51
N TYR A 335 10.51 19.96 22.79
CA TYR A 335 9.81 19.11 21.83
C TYR A 335 9.44 19.91 20.58
N SER A 336 9.77 19.35 19.42
CA SER A 336 9.41 19.96 18.14
C SER A 336 8.58 18.96 17.33
N PRO A 337 7.33 19.31 17.03
CA PRO A 337 6.46 18.45 16.23
C PRO A 337 6.86 18.32 14.77
N SER A 338 7.71 19.22 14.28
CA SER A 338 8.11 19.31 12.86
C SER A 338 9.60 19.13 12.62
N SER A 339 10.33 18.48 13.56
CA SER A 339 11.74 18.17 13.30
C SER A 339 11.85 17.14 12.17
N PHE A 340 12.97 17.19 11.44
CA PHE A 340 13.33 16.38 10.26
C PHE A 340 12.67 16.75 8.92
N GLY A 341 12.05 17.91 8.79
CA GLY A 341 11.44 18.32 7.52
C GLY A 341 10.22 17.49 7.12
N ALA A 342 9.76 16.59 8.00
CA ALA A 342 8.52 15.84 7.79
C ALA A 342 7.34 16.82 7.82
N TYR A 343 6.78 17.06 6.66
CA TYR A 343 5.67 17.97 6.51
C TYR A 343 4.41 17.32 7.08
N ARG A 344 4.03 17.68 8.31
CA ARG A 344 2.85 17.21 9.06
C ARG A 344 2.99 15.86 9.80
N GLU A 345 4.14 15.26 9.81
CA GLU A 345 4.36 14.08 10.66
C GLU A 345 4.80 14.50 12.05
N ALA A 346 4.15 13.93 13.06
CA ALA A 346 4.58 14.12 14.43
C ALA A 346 5.82 13.26 14.71
N THR A 347 6.79 13.87 15.37
CA THR A 347 7.93 13.14 15.95
C THR A 347 7.54 12.42 17.23
N PHE A 348 6.39 11.75 17.21
CA PHE A 348 5.78 11.06 18.34
C PHE A 348 5.23 9.70 17.88
N CYS A 349 5.56 8.68 18.61
CA CYS A 349 4.97 7.34 18.48
C CYS A 349 4.90 6.67 19.84
N GLY A 350 4.23 5.54 19.92
CA GLY A 350 4.13 4.78 21.17
C GLY A 350 3.79 3.32 20.93
N THR A 351 3.91 2.57 21.98
CA THR A 351 3.53 1.16 22.06
C THR A 351 2.24 1.00 22.85
N SER A 352 1.56 -0.10 22.66
CA SER A 352 0.28 -0.36 23.33
C SER A 352 0.38 -0.55 24.85
N ASP A 353 1.57 -0.63 25.40
CA ASP A 353 1.83 -0.71 26.84
C ASP A 353 1.95 0.65 27.55
N GLY A 354 1.75 1.76 26.80
CA GLY A 354 1.85 3.11 27.36
C GLY A 354 3.27 3.68 27.41
N THR A 355 4.19 3.11 26.63
CA THR A 355 5.50 3.69 26.40
C THR A 355 5.47 4.56 25.16
N PHE A 356 5.93 5.80 25.28
CA PHE A 356 5.97 6.78 24.21
C PHE A 356 7.38 7.18 23.85
N TYR A 357 7.60 7.50 22.59
CA TYR A 357 8.87 7.99 22.07
C TYR A 357 8.64 9.28 21.32
N TYR A 358 9.49 10.27 21.57
CA TYR A 358 9.45 11.55 20.87
C TYR A 358 10.83 12.18 20.73
N ILE A 359 10.92 13.15 19.86
CA ILE A 359 12.16 13.89 19.62
C ILE A 359 12.06 15.28 20.22
N ALA A 360 13.08 15.66 20.97
CA ALA A 360 13.22 16.98 21.55
C ALA A 360 14.70 17.37 21.54
N GLY A 361 15.04 18.60 21.13
CA GLY A 361 16.41 19.10 21.10
C GLY A 361 17.40 18.17 20.38
N GLY A 362 16.99 17.50 19.29
CA GLY A 362 17.84 16.56 18.54
C GLY A 362 18.13 15.22 19.23
N LYS A 363 17.35 14.87 20.25
CA LYS A 363 17.49 13.61 21.00
C LYS A 363 16.17 12.86 21.04
N ILE A 364 16.24 11.53 21.13
CA ILE A 364 15.09 10.66 21.32
C ILE A 364 14.86 10.42 22.80
N TYR A 365 13.63 10.62 23.26
CA TYR A 365 13.21 10.41 24.63
C TYR A 365 12.19 9.28 24.71
N ARG A 366 12.31 8.49 25.77
CA ARG A 366 11.33 7.47 26.17
C ARG A 366 10.52 8.00 27.34
N ALA A 367 9.23 8.14 27.15
CA ALA A 367 8.30 8.72 28.12
C ALA A 367 7.17 7.76 28.48
N THR A 368 6.47 8.06 29.55
CA THR A 368 5.17 7.50 29.92
C THR A 368 4.23 8.64 30.25
N PHE A 369 2.93 8.37 30.41
CA PHE A 369 2.00 9.42 30.85
C PHE A 369 2.34 9.97 32.24
N ASP A 370 2.90 9.14 33.14
CA ASP A 370 3.33 9.58 34.46
C ASP A 370 4.68 10.33 34.48
N ASN A 371 5.50 10.12 33.45
CA ASN A 371 6.74 10.86 33.24
C ASN A 371 6.82 11.37 31.78
N PRO A 372 6.05 12.41 31.42
CA PRO A 372 5.98 12.91 30.06
C PRO A 372 7.20 13.74 29.64
N ALA A 373 8.00 14.22 30.60
CA ALA A 373 9.18 15.07 30.38
C ALA A 373 10.46 14.45 30.98
N PRO A 374 10.89 13.27 30.54
CA PRO A 374 12.09 12.62 31.08
C PRO A 374 13.33 13.50 30.85
N THR A 375 14.27 13.45 31.80
CA THR A 375 15.52 14.22 31.74
C THR A 375 16.60 13.51 30.93
N GLU A 376 16.57 12.18 30.92
CA GLU A 376 17.55 11.35 30.22
C GLU A 376 17.06 10.98 28.81
N ALA A 377 17.90 11.22 27.82
CA ALA A 377 17.64 10.80 26.45
C ALA A 377 17.95 9.29 26.29
N LEU A 378 17.15 8.62 25.47
CA LEU A 378 17.41 7.25 25.07
C LEU A 378 18.63 7.17 24.15
N THR A 379 18.73 8.10 23.21
CA THR A 379 19.86 8.22 22.29
C THR A 379 19.94 9.62 21.74
N THR A 380 21.11 9.99 21.24
CA THR A 380 21.31 11.24 20.51
C THR A 380 21.20 10.93 19.03
N TYR A 381 20.44 11.76 18.34
CA TYR A 381 20.38 11.75 16.90
C TYR A 381 21.47 12.69 16.34
N THR A 382 22.31 12.18 15.47
CA THR A 382 23.39 12.93 14.79
C THR A 382 23.16 12.95 13.29
#